data_01dcde0b9fdc614fa5abeeb1e07a5be1
#
_entry.id   01dcde0b9fdc614fa5abeeb1e07a5be1
#
_cell.length_a   1.000
_cell.length_b   1.000
_cell.length_c   1.000
_cell.angle_alpha   90.00
_cell.angle_beta   90.00
_cell.angle_gamma   90.00
#
_symmetry.space_group_name_H-M   'P 1'
#
loop_
_entity.id
_entity.type
_entity.pdbx_description
1 polymer ?
#
loop_
_entity_poly.entity_id
_entity_poly.type
_entity_poly.pdbx_seq_one_letter_code
_entity_poly.pdbx_strand_id
1 'polypeptide(L)'
;MDGLNDGIDNLPPVPQKSNRISKADAIVGIVFSVIFTLVFLVCPQILCIAFVKNGVGVYEPLFNLEYIRQTWYFILAFGILGVTRDSVRFIDGSYTKRVLIVTVITNIIDGALTSIWLLNDRIMNSGFFDGIEQLFGTDAEVIPQVFIHFNKVFLSIIIFALTINCIETIVKAVKYSRQ
;
A
#
# COMPACT_ATOMS: atom_id res chain seq x y z
N MET A 1 -40.30 -5.64 42.96
CA MET A 1 -38.88 -5.30 42.57
C MET A 1 -38.53 -5.86 41.20
N ASP A 2 -39.46 -5.88 40.24
CA ASP A 2 -39.31 -6.58 38.95
C ASP A 2 -39.10 -5.61 37.75
N GLY A 3 -38.98 -4.33 37.98
CA GLY A 3 -38.87 -3.35 36.88
C GLY A 3 -37.44 -3.00 36.41
N LEU A 4 -36.41 -3.55 37.03
CA LEU A 4 -35.01 -3.22 36.71
C LEU A 4 -34.33 -4.18 35.69
N ASN A 5 -34.93 -5.36 35.47
CA ASN A 5 -34.39 -6.37 34.55
C ASN A 5 -34.82 -6.16 33.09
N ASP A 6 -35.97 -5.55 32.83
CA ASP A 6 -36.49 -5.37 31.47
C ASP A 6 -35.66 -4.37 30.63
N GLY A 7 -34.83 -3.56 31.24
CA GLY A 7 -33.98 -2.59 30.52
C GLY A 7 -32.65 -3.16 29.99
N ILE A 8 -32.19 -4.28 30.56
CA ILE A 8 -30.91 -4.88 30.20
C ILE A 8 -31.03 -5.87 29.04
N ASP A 9 -32.16 -6.55 28.92
CA ASP A 9 -32.41 -7.54 27.86
C ASP A 9 -32.66 -6.90 26.48
N ASN A 10 -32.98 -5.62 26.43
CA ASN A 10 -33.17 -4.86 25.18
C ASN A 10 -31.94 -4.09 24.67
N LEU A 11 -30.81 -4.26 25.30
CA LEU A 11 -29.56 -3.67 24.78
C LEU A 11 -29.12 -4.44 23.53
N PRO A 12 -28.78 -3.70 22.42
CA PRO A 12 -28.24 -4.34 21.23
C PRO A 12 -27.00 -5.16 21.60
N PRO A 13 -26.84 -6.39 21.07
CA PRO A 13 -25.72 -7.24 21.42
C PRO A 13 -24.40 -6.52 21.21
N VAL A 14 -23.56 -6.53 22.24
CA VAL A 14 -22.24 -5.87 22.18
C VAL A 14 -21.45 -6.51 21.03
N PRO A 15 -21.00 -5.73 20.03
CA PRO A 15 -20.26 -6.26 18.90
C PRO A 15 -19.09 -7.09 19.38
N GLN A 16 -18.99 -8.34 18.92
CA GLN A 16 -17.90 -9.23 19.30
C GLN A 16 -16.55 -8.54 19.03
N LYS A 17 -15.60 -8.70 19.96
CA LYS A 17 -14.26 -8.07 19.88
C LYS A 17 -13.54 -8.33 18.55
N SER A 18 -13.84 -9.48 17.91
CA SER A 18 -13.29 -9.92 16.63
C SER A 18 -13.88 -9.19 15.39
N ASN A 19 -15.04 -8.53 15.54
CA ASN A 19 -15.65 -7.71 14.46
C ASN A 19 -15.15 -6.24 14.47
N ARG A 20 -14.41 -5.83 15.48
CA ARG A 20 -13.94 -4.46 15.59
C ARG A 20 -12.69 -4.24 14.74
N ILE A 21 -12.69 -3.14 14.00
CA ILE A 21 -11.50 -2.61 13.37
C ILE A 21 -10.81 -1.71 14.40
N SER A 22 -9.52 -1.91 14.61
CA SER A 22 -8.73 -1.02 15.46
C SER A 22 -8.73 0.39 14.87
N LYS A 23 -9.23 1.37 15.63
CA LYS A 23 -9.17 2.77 15.21
C LYS A 23 -7.72 3.26 15.08
N ALA A 24 -6.83 2.73 15.92
CA ALA A 24 -5.41 3.04 15.85
C ALA A 24 -4.82 2.58 14.49
N ASP A 25 -5.14 1.36 14.04
CA ASP A 25 -4.64 0.85 12.74
C ASP A 25 -5.17 1.69 11.57
N ALA A 26 -6.44 2.11 11.63
CA ALA A 26 -7.02 2.98 10.62
C ALA A 26 -6.35 4.37 10.59
N ILE A 27 -6.07 4.97 11.76
CA ILE A 27 -5.34 6.24 11.84
C ILE A 27 -3.91 6.08 11.28
N VAL A 28 -3.22 5.02 11.68
CA VAL A 28 -1.86 4.72 11.17
C VAL A 28 -1.90 4.58 9.65
N GLY A 29 -2.90 3.90 9.08
CA GLY A 29 -3.09 3.76 7.64
C GLY A 29 -3.28 5.12 6.95
N ILE A 30 -4.12 6.00 7.49
CA ILE A 30 -4.33 7.36 6.96
C ILE A 30 -3.02 8.16 7.00
N VAL A 31 -2.36 8.20 8.15
CA VAL A 31 -1.11 8.95 8.34
C VAL A 31 -0.02 8.42 7.41
N PHE A 32 0.13 7.09 7.30
CA PHE A 32 1.08 6.48 6.39
C PHE A 32 0.80 6.82 4.92
N SER A 33 -0.47 6.76 4.49
CA SER A 33 -0.86 7.11 3.13
C SER A 33 -0.53 8.57 2.80
N VAL A 34 -0.79 9.50 3.74
CA VAL A 34 -0.46 10.93 3.56
C VAL A 34 1.04 11.14 3.51
N ILE A 35 1.80 10.59 4.47
CA ILE A 35 3.27 10.74 4.52
C ILE A 35 3.91 10.14 3.27
N PHE A 36 3.51 8.93 2.89
CA PHE A 36 4.03 8.26 1.69
C PHE A 36 3.80 9.11 0.44
N THR A 37 2.57 9.61 0.26
CA THR A 37 2.22 10.49 -0.86
C THR A 37 3.07 11.74 -0.88
N LEU A 38 3.21 12.43 0.25
CA LEU A 38 4.02 13.65 0.35
C LEU A 38 5.50 13.39 0.07
N VAL A 39 6.05 12.32 0.63
CA VAL A 39 7.47 11.95 0.43
C VAL A 39 7.73 11.66 -1.05
N PHE A 40 6.89 10.89 -1.71
CA PHE A 40 7.09 10.57 -3.13
C PHE A 40 6.83 11.75 -4.08
N LEU A 41 5.99 12.71 -3.69
CA LEU A 41 5.79 13.93 -4.46
C LEU A 41 6.94 14.93 -4.31
N VAL A 42 7.51 15.05 -3.09
CA VAL A 42 8.53 16.07 -2.77
C VAL A 42 9.94 15.51 -2.97
N CYS A 43 10.17 14.27 -2.53
CA CYS A 43 11.50 13.64 -2.51
C CYS A 43 11.47 12.24 -3.13
N PRO A 44 11.10 12.06 -4.42
CA PRO A 44 11.04 10.74 -5.04
C PRO A 44 12.41 10.03 -5.09
N GLN A 45 13.49 10.79 -4.94
CA GLN A 45 14.88 10.31 -4.87
C GLN A 45 15.25 9.68 -3.51
N ILE A 46 14.35 9.59 -2.53
CA ILE A 46 14.64 9.03 -1.21
C ILE A 46 15.13 7.57 -1.28
N LEU A 47 14.64 6.84 -2.27
CA LEU A 47 15.14 5.51 -2.60
C LEU A 47 16.27 5.63 -3.61
N CYS A 48 17.50 5.71 -3.13
CA CYS A 48 18.71 5.79 -3.95
C CYS A 48 19.80 4.88 -3.40
N ILE A 49 20.76 4.58 -4.26
CA ILE A 49 22.04 4.00 -3.86
C ILE A 49 23.14 5.06 -3.97
N ALA A 50 24.14 4.95 -3.10
CA ALA A 50 25.32 5.78 -3.13
C ALA A 50 26.55 4.89 -3.33
N PHE A 51 27.37 5.20 -4.31
CA PHE A 51 28.61 4.48 -4.59
C PHE A 51 29.69 5.43 -5.11
N VAL A 52 30.94 4.97 -5.13
CA VAL A 52 32.06 5.76 -5.62
C VAL A 52 32.48 5.28 -7.01
N LYS A 53 32.41 6.15 -8.00
CA LYS A 53 32.85 5.89 -9.36
C LYS A 53 34.04 6.82 -9.69
N ASN A 54 35.19 6.23 -10.00
CA ASN A 54 36.39 6.99 -10.32
C ASN A 54 36.80 8.04 -9.24
N GLY A 55 36.61 7.69 -7.95
CA GLY A 55 36.92 8.60 -6.84
C GLY A 55 35.87 9.68 -6.57
N VAL A 56 34.76 9.70 -7.31
CA VAL A 56 33.66 10.65 -7.13
C VAL A 56 32.42 9.90 -6.57
N GLY A 57 31.81 10.49 -5.55
CA GLY A 57 30.53 9.97 -5.00
C GLY A 57 29.39 10.18 -6.00
N VAL A 58 28.69 9.10 -6.34
CA VAL A 58 27.54 9.09 -7.26
C VAL A 58 26.30 8.64 -6.49
N TYR A 59 25.17 9.31 -6.73
CA TYR A 59 23.87 8.96 -6.15
C TYR A 59 22.89 8.64 -7.27
N GLU A 60 22.43 7.39 -7.32
CA GLU A 60 21.49 6.95 -8.34
C GLU A 60 20.15 6.57 -7.69
N PRO A 61 19.07 7.29 -8.01
CA PRO A 61 17.73 6.96 -7.51
C PRO A 61 17.20 5.67 -8.17
N LEU A 62 16.41 4.90 -7.43
CA LEU A 62 15.77 3.68 -7.90
C LEU A 62 14.81 3.96 -9.08
N PHE A 63 14.05 5.02 -8.95
CA PHE A 63 13.05 5.40 -9.95
C PHE A 63 13.58 6.51 -10.88
N ASN A 64 13.14 6.49 -12.13
CA ASN A 64 13.35 7.58 -13.05
C ASN A 64 12.57 8.82 -12.58
N LEU A 65 13.29 9.83 -12.11
CA LEU A 65 12.70 11.04 -11.52
C LEU A 65 11.84 11.83 -12.52
N GLU A 66 12.23 11.83 -13.80
CA GLU A 66 11.46 12.50 -14.83
C GLU A 66 10.12 11.81 -15.05
N TYR A 67 10.12 10.48 -15.13
CA TYR A 67 8.89 9.69 -15.24
C TYR A 67 7.98 9.88 -14.03
N ILE A 68 8.53 9.84 -12.80
CA ILE A 68 7.77 10.12 -11.57
C ILE A 68 7.12 11.50 -11.60
N ARG A 69 7.85 12.53 -12.03
CA ARG A 69 7.33 13.89 -12.15
C ARG A 69 6.25 14.02 -13.21
N GLN A 70 6.37 13.31 -14.33
CA GLN A 70 5.32 13.29 -15.37
C GLN A 70 4.06 12.56 -14.92
N THR A 71 4.19 11.58 -14.04
CA THR A 71 3.11 10.69 -13.57
C THR A 71 2.70 10.92 -12.12
N TRP A 72 2.95 12.12 -11.58
CA TRP A 72 2.67 12.50 -10.19
C TRP A 72 1.22 12.23 -9.76
N TYR A 73 0.27 12.29 -10.71
CA TYR A 73 -1.14 12.02 -10.45
C TYR A 73 -1.44 10.58 -10.02
N PHE A 74 -0.60 9.59 -10.39
CA PHE A 74 -0.72 8.23 -9.85
C PHE A 74 -0.42 8.22 -8.35
N ILE A 75 0.63 8.94 -7.92
CA ILE A 75 0.99 9.02 -6.50
C ILE A 75 -0.13 9.66 -5.70
N LEU A 76 -0.76 10.73 -6.22
CA LEU A 76 -1.93 11.34 -5.60
C LEU A 76 -3.11 10.37 -5.55
N ALA A 77 -3.37 9.63 -6.63
CA ALA A 77 -4.46 8.66 -6.67
C ALA A 77 -4.29 7.57 -5.60
N PHE A 78 -3.08 7.01 -5.45
CA PHE A 78 -2.76 6.04 -4.39
C PHE A 78 -3.01 6.62 -2.99
N GLY A 79 -2.58 7.85 -2.74
CA GLY A 79 -2.84 8.55 -1.48
C GLY A 79 -4.32 8.72 -1.18
N ILE A 80 -5.09 9.18 -2.16
CA ILE A 80 -6.54 9.38 -2.02
C ILE A 80 -7.25 8.04 -1.77
N LEU A 81 -6.90 6.98 -2.50
CA LEU A 81 -7.48 5.65 -2.32
C LEU A 81 -7.18 5.09 -0.93
N GLY A 82 -5.93 5.21 -0.46
CA GLY A 82 -5.52 4.78 0.88
C GLY A 82 -6.26 5.54 1.98
N VAL A 83 -6.27 6.88 1.91
CA VAL A 83 -6.99 7.73 2.88
C VAL A 83 -8.49 7.42 2.88
N THR A 84 -9.11 7.26 1.70
CA THR A 84 -10.55 6.96 1.60
C THR A 84 -10.87 5.63 2.26
N ARG A 85 -10.12 4.58 1.96
CA ARG A 85 -10.31 3.24 2.52
C ARG A 85 -10.18 3.27 4.05
N ASP A 86 -9.13 3.86 4.57
CA ASP A 86 -8.85 3.82 6.00
C ASP A 86 -9.72 4.81 6.79
N SER A 87 -10.21 5.90 6.16
CA SER A 87 -11.23 6.79 6.75
C SER A 87 -12.56 6.06 6.95
N VAL A 88 -13.01 5.26 5.97
CA VAL A 88 -14.25 4.47 6.13
C VAL A 88 -14.08 3.41 7.24
N ARG A 89 -12.91 2.76 7.33
CA ARG A 89 -12.59 1.83 8.42
C ARG A 89 -12.61 2.52 9.79
N PHE A 90 -12.10 3.74 9.87
CA PHE A 90 -12.10 4.54 11.09
C PHE A 90 -13.50 4.93 11.54
N ILE A 91 -14.34 5.40 10.60
CA ILE A 91 -15.71 5.85 10.88
C ILE A 91 -16.58 4.67 11.33
N ASP A 92 -16.58 3.58 10.59
CA ASP A 92 -17.43 2.43 10.87
C ASP A 92 -16.93 1.61 12.08
N GLY A 93 -15.64 1.55 12.33
CA GLY A 93 -15.01 0.84 13.45
C GLY A 93 -15.27 -0.67 13.51
N SER A 94 -15.90 -1.22 12.47
CA SER A 94 -16.26 -2.64 12.35
C SER A 94 -16.35 -3.07 10.88
N TYR A 95 -16.32 -4.39 10.62
CA TYR A 95 -16.39 -4.94 9.26
C TYR A 95 -17.84 -4.93 8.75
N THR A 96 -18.30 -3.74 8.35
CA THR A 96 -19.63 -3.53 7.75
C THR A 96 -19.62 -3.83 6.25
N LYS A 97 -20.82 -3.94 5.64
CA LYS A 97 -20.95 -4.03 4.17
C LYS A 97 -20.33 -2.82 3.46
N ARG A 98 -20.40 -1.63 4.09
CA ARG A 98 -19.80 -0.41 3.57
C ARG A 98 -18.26 -0.51 3.52
N VAL A 99 -17.64 -0.96 4.62
CA VAL A 99 -16.19 -1.21 4.68
C VAL A 99 -15.76 -2.23 3.64
N LEU A 100 -16.54 -3.32 3.48
CA LEU A 100 -16.28 -4.34 2.47
C LEU A 100 -16.27 -3.74 1.05
N ILE A 101 -17.35 -3.05 0.67
CA ILE A 101 -17.49 -2.50 -0.67
C ILE A 101 -16.37 -1.50 -0.97
N VAL A 102 -16.13 -0.56 -0.05
CA VAL A 102 -15.09 0.46 -0.24
C VAL A 102 -13.71 -0.20 -0.32
N THR A 103 -13.37 -1.15 0.56
CA THR A 103 -12.08 -1.83 0.53
C THR A 103 -11.85 -2.59 -0.77
N VAL A 104 -12.86 -3.34 -1.24
CA VAL A 104 -12.74 -4.11 -2.49
C VAL A 104 -12.57 -3.18 -3.69
N ILE A 105 -13.41 -2.14 -3.80
CA ILE A 105 -13.35 -1.19 -4.92
C ILE A 105 -12.01 -0.45 -4.92
N THR A 106 -11.59 0.11 -3.79
CA THR A 106 -10.32 0.84 -3.70
C THR A 106 -9.13 -0.06 -4.01
N ASN A 107 -9.10 -1.30 -3.53
CA ASN A 107 -8.00 -2.24 -3.81
C ASN A 107 -7.96 -2.67 -5.28
N ILE A 108 -9.11 -2.83 -5.95
CA ILE A 108 -9.17 -3.14 -7.39
C ILE A 108 -8.61 -1.97 -8.20
N ILE A 109 -9.04 -0.74 -7.88
CA ILE A 109 -8.57 0.46 -8.57
C ILE A 109 -7.07 0.64 -8.31
N ASP A 110 -6.62 0.48 -7.07
CA ASP A 110 -5.22 0.60 -6.67
C ASP A 110 -4.35 -0.43 -7.40
N GLY A 111 -4.77 -1.69 -7.45
CA GLY A 111 -4.09 -2.75 -8.20
C GLY A 111 -4.01 -2.46 -9.70
N ALA A 112 -5.08 -1.96 -10.31
CA ALA A 112 -5.10 -1.59 -11.73
C ALA A 112 -4.15 -0.41 -12.03
N LEU A 113 -4.23 0.66 -11.24
CA LEU A 113 -3.36 1.84 -11.38
C LEU A 113 -1.89 1.47 -11.15
N THR A 114 -1.59 0.67 -10.11
CA THR A 114 -0.24 0.19 -9.81
C THR A 114 0.30 -0.66 -10.97
N SER A 115 -0.54 -1.53 -11.56
CA SER A 115 -0.14 -2.34 -12.71
C SER A 115 0.22 -1.47 -13.92
N ILE A 116 -0.62 -0.50 -14.26
CA ILE A 116 -0.37 0.43 -15.38
C ILE A 116 0.92 1.22 -15.14
N TRP A 117 1.14 1.67 -13.90
CA TRP A 117 2.27 2.52 -13.55
C TRP A 117 3.59 1.75 -13.48
N LEU A 118 3.62 0.57 -12.81
CA LEU A 118 4.83 -0.23 -12.62
C LEU A 118 5.23 -1.06 -13.84
N LEU A 119 4.29 -1.45 -14.71
CA LEU A 119 4.62 -2.19 -15.92
C LEU A 119 5.22 -1.31 -17.03
N ASN A 120 5.27 0.00 -16.83
CA ASN A 120 5.94 0.88 -17.77
C ASN A 120 7.46 0.78 -17.60
N ASP A 121 8.17 0.44 -18.66
CA ASP A 121 9.64 0.24 -18.65
C ASP A 121 10.42 1.53 -18.29
N ARG A 122 9.78 2.70 -18.40
CA ARG A 122 10.39 3.99 -18.08
C ARG A 122 10.46 4.29 -16.58
N ILE A 123 9.77 3.50 -15.72
CA ILE A 123 9.69 3.78 -14.29
C ILE A 123 11.02 3.59 -13.57
N MET A 124 11.81 2.60 -14.02
CA MET A 124 13.08 2.26 -13.39
C MET A 124 14.22 3.10 -13.96
N ASN A 125 15.17 3.47 -13.10
CA ASN A 125 16.38 4.15 -13.50
C ASN A 125 17.49 3.13 -13.82
N SER A 126 17.98 3.12 -15.05
CA SER A 126 19.08 2.22 -15.45
C SER A 126 20.36 2.45 -14.65
N GLY A 127 20.68 3.71 -14.33
CA GLY A 127 21.86 4.06 -13.53
C GLY A 127 21.86 3.44 -12.14
N PHE A 128 20.68 3.18 -11.56
CA PHE A 128 20.58 2.47 -10.29
C PHE A 128 21.09 1.03 -10.39
N PHE A 129 20.77 0.34 -11.47
CA PHE A 129 21.21 -1.05 -11.68
C PHE A 129 22.70 -1.12 -12.00
N ASP A 130 23.22 -0.18 -12.81
CA ASP A 130 24.65 -0.05 -13.06
C ASP A 130 25.44 0.18 -11.77
N GLY A 131 24.88 0.95 -10.83
CA GLY A 131 25.47 1.19 -9.52
C GLY A 131 25.47 -0.05 -8.63
N ILE A 132 24.42 -0.87 -8.65
CA ILE A 132 24.38 -2.14 -7.94
C ILE A 132 25.45 -3.09 -8.48
N GLU A 133 25.57 -3.20 -9.80
CA GLU A 133 26.57 -4.05 -10.44
C GLU A 133 28.01 -3.65 -10.04
N GLN A 134 28.27 -2.37 -9.90
CA GLN A 134 29.56 -1.86 -9.40
C GLN A 134 29.83 -2.17 -7.92
N LEU A 135 28.78 -2.16 -7.07
CA LEU A 135 28.90 -2.44 -5.64
C LEU A 135 29.14 -3.92 -5.34
N PHE A 136 28.49 -4.81 -6.08
CA PHE A 136 28.51 -6.25 -5.81
C PHE A 136 29.48 -7.03 -6.72
N GLY A 137 30.04 -6.39 -7.74
CA GLY A 137 30.93 -7.01 -8.73
C GLY A 137 30.17 -7.79 -9.80
N THR A 138 30.84 -7.95 -10.94
CA THR A 138 30.28 -8.62 -12.15
C THR A 138 30.08 -10.13 -12.02
N ASP A 139 30.59 -10.77 -10.95
CA ASP A 139 30.50 -12.22 -10.74
C ASP A 139 29.12 -12.72 -10.31
N ALA A 140 28.19 -11.80 -10.07
CA ALA A 140 26.83 -12.16 -9.71
C ALA A 140 25.91 -12.20 -10.94
N GLU A 141 26.04 -13.22 -11.78
CA GLU A 141 25.15 -13.44 -12.95
C GLU A 141 23.64 -13.43 -12.62
N VAL A 142 23.30 -13.64 -11.35
CA VAL A 142 21.91 -13.72 -10.87
C VAL A 142 21.34 -12.32 -10.58
N ILE A 143 22.17 -11.35 -10.17
CA ILE A 143 21.73 -10.03 -9.76
C ILE A 143 21.11 -9.24 -10.92
N PRO A 144 21.72 -9.17 -12.13
CA PRO A 144 21.14 -8.43 -13.25
C PRO A 144 19.77 -8.96 -13.68
N GLN A 145 19.57 -10.29 -13.69
CA GLN A 145 18.30 -10.88 -14.12
C GLN A 145 17.14 -10.61 -13.14
N VAL A 146 17.40 -10.65 -11.84
CA VAL A 146 16.40 -10.30 -10.82
C VAL A 146 16.02 -8.81 -10.92
N PHE A 147 17.01 -7.96 -11.17
CA PHE A 147 16.78 -6.52 -11.26
C PHE A 147 16.13 -6.08 -12.58
N ILE A 148 16.37 -6.74 -13.70
CA ILE A 148 15.65 -6.50 -14.97
C ILE A 148 14.12 -6.67 -14.79
N HIS A 149 13.71 -7.53 -13.84
CA HIS A 149 12.31 -7.79 -13.55
C HIS A 149 11.85 -7.23 -12.20
N PHE A 150 12.63 -6.36 -11.57
CA PHE A 150 12.34 -5.80 -10.25
C PHE A 150 10.95 -5.17 -10.16
N ASN A 151 10.56 -4.39 -11.17
CA ASN A 151 9.23 -3.79 -11.25
C ASN A 151 8.11 -4.84 -11.25
N LYS A 152 8.30 -5.98 -11.93
CA LYS A 152 7.33 -7.08 -11.98
C LYS A 152 7.25 -7.82 -10.65
N VAL A 153 8.40 -8.06 -10.00
CA VAL A 153 8.46 -8.69 -8.67
C VAL A 153 7.78 -7.77 -7.65
N PHE A 154 8.10 -6.48 -7.68
CA PHE A 154 7.50 -5.49 -6.79
C PHE A 154 6.00 -5.38 -6.99
N LEU A 155 5.53 -5.35 -8.25
CA LEU A 155 4.11 -5.40 -8.58
C LEU A 155 3.45 -6.65 -8.02
N SER A 156 4.07 -7.83 -8.17
CA SER A 156 3.52 -9.09 -7.67
C SER A 156 3.32 -9.07 -6.15
N ILE A 157 4.27 -8.50 -5.41
CA ILE A 157 4.16 -8.34 -3.96
C ILE A 157 2.99 -7.43 -3.59
N ILE A 158 2.83 -6.30 -4.29
CA ILE A 158 1.72 -5.35 -4.04
C ILE A 158 0.37 -6.02 -4.34
N ILE A 159 0.21 -6.67 -5.49
CA ILE A 159 -1.03 -7.36 -5.86
C ILE A 159 -1.36 -8.46 -4.86
N PHE A 160 -0.37 -9.21 -4.40
CA PHE A 160 -0.55 -10.23 -3.37
C PHE A 160 -1.05 -9.62 -2.06
N ALA A 161 -0.45 -8.52 -1.61
CA ALA A 161 -0.88 -7.81 -0.40
C ALA A 161 -2.31 -7.26 -0.51
N LEU A 162 -2.68 -6.66 -1.66
CA LEU A 162 -4.04 -6.17 -1.92
C LEU A 162 -5.05 -7.33 -1.95
N THR A 163 -4.68 -8.48 -2.51
CA THR A 163 -5.52 -9.68 -2.56
C THR A 163 -5.77 -10.23 -1.16
N ILE A 164 -4.74 -10.36 -0.32
CA ILE A 164 -4.89 -10.78 1.07
C ILE A 164 -5.83 -9.82 1.82
N ASN A 165 -5.64 -8.52 1.66
CA ASN A 165 -6.49 -7.51 2.30
C ASN A 165 -7.96 -7.63 1.88
N CYS A 166 -8.24 -7.91 0.60
CA CYS A 166 -9.59 -8.17 0.10
C CYS A 166 -10.18 -9.43 0.73
N ILE A 167 -9.45 -10.55 0.71
CA ILE A 167 -9.91 -11.84 1.26
C ILE A 167 -10.22 -11.68 2.75
N GLU A 168 -9.32 -11.08 3.51
CA GLU A 168 -9.53 -10.85 4.94
C GLU A 168 -10.79 -10.04 5.22
N THR A 169 -10.99 -8.95 4.47
CA THR A 169 -12.15 -8.08 4.62
C THR A 169 -13.45 -8.81 4.26
N ILE A 170 -13.47 -9.59 3.17
CA ILE A 170 -14.62 -10.39 2.74
C ILE A 170 -14.96 -11.41 3.81
N VAL A 171 -13.99 -12.21 4.26
CA VAL A 171 -14.21 -13.26 5.27
C VAL A 171 -14.77 -12.68 6.55
N LYS A 172 -14.20 -11.58 7.04
CA LYS A 172 -14.68 -10.92 8.25
C LYS A 172 -16.06 -10.31 8.07
N ALA A 173 -16.30 -9.60 6.97
CA ALA A 173 -17.62 -9.00 6.71
C ALA A 173 -18.74 -10.05 6.56
N VAL A 174 -18.48 -11.16 5.84
CA VAL A 174 -19.47 -12.25 5.68
C VAL A 174 -19.73 -12.97 7.00
N LYS A 175 -18.68 -13.27 7.77
CA LYS A 175 -18.81 -13.96 9.06
C LYS A 175 -19.67 -13.16 10.04
N TYR A 176 -19.55 -11.86 10.07
CA TYR A 176 -20.24 -10.99 11.04
C TYR A 176 -21.52 -10.35 10.53
N SER A 177 -21.83 -10.46 9.22
CA SER A 177 -23.12 -10.02 8.68
C SER A 177 -24.26 -11.00 8.91
N ARG A 178 -23.95 -12.23 9.38
CA ARG A 178 -24.94 -13.30 9.63
C ARG A 178 -25.36 -13.38 11.10
N GLN A 179 -24.88 -12.50 11.93
CA GLN A 179 -25.28 -12.35 13.34
C GLN A 179 -26.06 -11.04 13.55
#